data_c48f7c6c6fae0a1f8c0a64066d4a221d
#
_entry.id   c48f7c6c6fae0a1f8c0a64066d4a221d
#
_cell.length_a   1.000
_cell.length_b   1.000
_cell.length_c   1.000
_cell.angle_alpha   90.00
_cell.angle_beta   90.00
_cell.angle_gamma   90.00
#
_symmetry.space_group_name_H-M   'P 1'
#
loop_
_entity.id
_entity.type
_entity.pdbx_description
1 polymer ?
#
loop_
_entity_poly.entity_id
_entity_poly.type
_entity_poly.pdbx_seq_one_letter_code
_entity_poly.pdbx_strand_id
1 'polypeptide(L)'
;MNGQKLYSCIVLSGGMSRRMGQDKGSMIIQDKPMILHILERLNYKINDATIVLNDAERIANYQSLLNQYCEGEIEENFDYSLQFVEDEIKGKGPISGIMTGLKNIKTDYALVLPCDSPFISEEFIEGMFDLLEENLNSGDVDAIIPFHIKSNKDKFKENDEFNFNNAKEMTMDMKIQNSEPLHSIYKKENLKNIDDLLKEDSLYVKSFIRSLNYPCFIEVDNKVLFEKDFRNFNRKEDLEDLI
;
A
#
# COMPACT_ATOMS: atom_id res chain seq x y z
N MET A 1 -10.07 -0.84 28.43
CA MET A 1 -9.44 0.43 28.01
C MET A 1 -9.54 0.44 26.50
N ASN A 2 -10.29 1.37 25.91
CA ASN A 2 -10.30 1.51 24.46
C ASN A 2 -8.92 2.03 24.05
N GLY A 3 -8.05 1.13 23.60
CA GLY A 3 -6.76 1.51 23.05
C GLY A 3 -7.02 2.45 21.87
N GLN A 4 -6.49 3.67 21.95
CA GLN A 4 -6.56 4.63 20.87
C GLN A 4 -5.81 3.99 19.70
N LYS A 5 -6.49 3.74 18.59
CA LYS A 5 -5.83 3.29 17.37
C LYS A 5 -4.79 4.36 16.99
N LEU A 6 -3.59 3.95 16.62
CA LEU A 6 -2.46 4.86 16.41
C LEU A 6 -2.02 4.92 14.94
N TYR A 7 -2.84 4.40 14.02
CA TYR A 7 -2.43 4.13 12.64
C TYR A 7 -3.37 4.76 11.64
N SER A 8 -2.80 5.16 10.51
CA SER A 8 -3.50 5.63 9.32
C SER A 8 -3.33 4.66 8.16
N CYS A 9 -4.19 4.77 7.15
CA CYS A 9 -3.99 4.12 5.87
C CYS A 9 -3.97 5.14 4.74
N ILE A 10 -3.10 4.93 3.75
CA ILE A 10 -3.04 5.71 2.51
C ILE A 10 -3.41 4.77 1.37
N VAL A 11 -4.52 5.06 0.67
CA VAL A 11 -4.91 4.30 -0.50
C VAL A 11 -4.53 5.09 -1.75
N LEU A 12 -3.63 4.52 -2.56
CA LEU A 12 -3.17 5.16 -3.79
C LEU A 12 -4.08 4.78 -4.97
N SER A 13 -4.83 5.74 -5.49
CA SER A 13 -5.71 5.57 -6.63
C SER A 13 -5.37 6.52 -7.79
N GLY A 14 -4.08 6.71 -8.03
CA GLY A 14 -3.55 7.67 -9.03
C GLY A 14 -3.16 7.06 -10.38
N GLY A 15 -3.19 5.75 -10.56
CA GLY A 15 -2.74 5.09 -11.78
C GLY A 15 -3.74 5.24 -12.94
N MET A 16 -3.40 5.99 -13.99
CA MET A 16 -4.14 5.89 -15.26
C MET A 16 -3.86 4.52 -15.87
N SER A 17 -4.82 3.62 -15.82
CA SER A 17 -4.76 2.39 -16.61
C SER A 17 -4.95 2.73 -18.09
N ARG A 18 -3.85 3.14 -18.74
CA ARG A 18 -3.86 3.42 -20.19
C ARG A 18 -4.33 2.22 -21.02
N ARG A 19 -4.22 1.00 -20.47
CA ARG A 19 -4.60 -0.26 -21.15
C ARG A 19 -6.07 -0.59 -21.02
N MET A 20 -6.73 -0.13 -19.96
CA MET A 20 -8.14 -0.48 -19.66
C MET A 20 -9.10 0.68 -19.93
N GLY A 21 -8.63 1.91 -20.17
CA GLY A 21 -9.46 3.08 -20.41
C GLY A 21 -10.35 3.49 -19.23
N GLN A 22 -10.24 2.78 -18.09
CA GLN A 22 -11.03 2.99 -16.87
C GLN A 22 -10.12 3.13 -15.66
N ASP A 23 -10.63 3.82 -14.65
CA ASP A 23 -9.99 3.91 -13.34
C ASP A 23 -10.14 2.57 -12.61
N LYS A 24 -9.01 2.01 -12.14
CA LYS A 24 -9.01 0.68 -11.51
C LYS A 24 -9.83 0.64 -10.23
N GLY A 25 -9.66 1.61 -9.35
CA GLY A 25 -10.34 1.61 -8.05
C GLY A 25 -11.86 1.74 -8.16
N SER A 26 -12.37 2.28 -9.29
CA SER A 26 -13.80 2.37 -9.57
C SER A 26 -14.37 1.12 -10.25
N MET A 27 -13.54 0.16 -10.64
CA MET A 27 -14.02 -1.09 -11.27
C MET A 27 -14.85 -1.92 -10.29
N ILE A 28 -15.97 -2.46 -10.79
CA ILE A 28 -16.87 -3.29 -9.98
C ILE A 28 -16.36 -4.73 -9.98
N ILE A 29 -16.19 -5.28 -8.78
CA ILE A 29 -15.84 -6.67 -8.50
C ILE A 29 -16.80 -7.18 -7.43
N GLN A 30 -17.40 -8.36 -7.66
CA GLN A 30 -18.35 -8.95 -6.71
C GLN A 30 -19.40 -7.90 -6.23
N ASP A 31 -19.98 -7.19 -7.20
CA ASP A 31 -21.01 -6.18 -7.02
C ASP A 31 -20.60 -4.89 -6.27
N LYS A 32 -19.31 -4.67 -6.01
CA LYS A 32 -18.77 -3.48 -5.33
C LYS A 32 -17.56 -2.89 -6.05
N PRO A 33 -17.31 -1.55 -5.95
CA PRO A 33 -16.06 -0.95 -6.42
C PRO A 33 -14.84 -1.54 -5.71
N MET A 34 -13.73 -1.74 -6.44
CA MET A 34 -12.48 -2.26 -5.86
C MET A 34 -12.06 -1.51 -4.59
N ILE A 35 -12.13 -0.18 -4.63
CA ILE A 35 -11.75 0.64 -3.48
C ILE A 35 -12.62 0.39 -2.26
N LEU A 36 -13.91 0.10 -2.44
CA LEU A 36 -14.81 -0.17 -1.33
C LEU A 36 -14.43 -1.47 -0.59
N HIS A 37 -13.98 -2.49 -1.32
CA HIS A 37 -13.46 -3.72 -0.69
C HIS A 37 -12.29 -3.44 0.25
N ILE A 38 -11.39 -2.52 -0.11
CA ILE A 38 -10.28 -2.13 0.75
C ILE A 38 -10.79 -1.34 1.95
N LEU A 39 -11.65 -0.34 1.72
CA LEU A 39 -12.16 0.53 2.78
C LEU A 39 -12.92 -0.23 3.86
N GLU A 40 -13.77 -1.20 3.47
CA GLU A 40 -14.51 -2.04 4.43
C GLU A 40 -13.58 -2.85 5.35
N ARG A 41 -12.43 -3.33 4.84
CA ARG A 41 -11.46 -4.12 5.63
C ARG A 41 -10.62 -3.29 6.58
N LEU A 42 -10.59 -1.96 6.41
CA LEU A 42 -9.89 -1.06 7.32
C LEU A 42 -10.67 -0.76 8.60
N ASN A 43 -11.98 -1.08 8.65
CA ASN A 43 -12.81 -0.85 9.83
C ASN A 43 -12.19 -1.50 11.07
N TYR A 44 -12.26 -0.78 12.20
CA TYR A 44 -11.72 -1.17 13.52
C TYR A 44 -10.19 -1.30 13.61
N LYS A 45 -9.46 -1.04 12.53
CA LYS A 45 -7.99 -1.21 12.48
C LYS A 45 -7.23 0.13 12.53
N ILE A 46 -7.83 1.18 11.99
CA ILE A 46 -7.16 2.48 11.80
C ILE A 46 -7.97 3.65 12.37
N ASN A 47 -7.34 4.82 12.49
CA ASN A 47 -7.98 6.08 12.91
C ASN A 47 -8.49 6.90 11.72
N ASP A 48 -7.73 6.88 10.64
CA ASP A 48 -8.04 7.65 9.44
C ASP A 48 -7.50 6.97 8.17
N ALA A 49 -8.22 7.16 7.07
CA ALA A 49 -7.79 6.77 5.74
C ALA A 49 -7.73 7.99 4.81
N THR A 50 -6.65 8.07 4.04
CA THR A 50 -6.45 9.10 3.02
C THR A 50 -6.41 8.44 1.64
N ILE A 51 -7.40 8.73 0.80
CA ILE A 51 -7.40 8.30 -0.59
C ILE A 51 -6.73 9.39 -1.43
N VAL A 52 -5.63 9.04 -2.08
CA VAL A 52 -4.87 9.96 -2.94
C VAL A 52 -5.25 9.72 -4.39
N LEU A 53 -5.73 10.77 -5.05
CA LEU A 53 -6.20 10.77 -6.44
C LEU A 53 -5.46 11.83 -7.26
N ASN A 54 -5.42 11.67 -8.59
CA ASN A 54 -4.64 12.56 -9.46
C ASN A 54 -5.22 13.97 -9.61
N ASP A 55 -6.54 14.13 -9.45
CA ASP A 55 -7.23 15.39 -9.72
C ASP A 55 -8.60 15.47 -9.01
N ALA A 56 -9.13 16.69 -8.94
CA ALA A 56 -10.42 17.00 -8.29
C ALA A 56 -11.62 16.33 -8.98
N GLU A 57 -11.57 16.11 -10.30
CA GLU A 57 -12.64 15.44 -11.02
C GLU A 57 -12.78 13.99 -10.57
N ARG A 58 -11.64 13.29 -10.41
CA ARG A 58 -11.60 11.93 -9.85
C ARG A 58 -12.11 11.88 -8.42
N ILE A 59 -11.77 12.85 -7.59
CA ILE A 59 -12.30 12.93 -6.23
C ILE A 59 -13.84 12.95 -6.26
N ALA A 60 -14.42 13.85 -7.06
CA ALA A 60 -15.89 13.96 -7.20
C ALA A 60 -16.51 12.64 -7.72
N ASN A 61 -15.87 12.00 -8.69
CA ASN A 61 -16.31 10.72 -9.24
C ASN A 61 -16.29 9.59 -8.21
N TYR A 62 -15.22 9.50 -7.38
CA TYR A 62 -15.13 8.49 -6.32
C TYR A 62 -16.14 8.73 -5.20
N GLN A 63 -16.32 9.96 -4.78
CA GLN A 63 -17.36 10.30 -3.79
C GLN A 63 -18.75 9.94 -4.32
N SER A 64 -19.08 10.32 -5.56
CA SER A 64 -20.35 9.97 -6.20
C SER A 64 -20.54 8.45 -6.35
N LEU A 65 -19.47 7.73 -6.70
CA LEU A 65 -19.53 6.27 -6.81
C LEU A 65 -19.80 5.61 -5.46
N LEU A 66 -19.01 5.96 -4.43
CA LEU A 66 -19.15 5.36 -3.11
C LEU A 66 -20.51 5.66 -2.46
N ASN A 67 -21.07 6.85 -2.65
CA ASN A 67 -22.41 7.20 -2.19
C ASN A 67 -23.53 6.29 -2.77
N GLN A 68 -23.27 5.59 -3.88
CA GLN A 68 -24.25 4.64 -4.43
C GLN A 68 -24.26 3.31 -3.68
N TYR A 69 -23.21 3.00 -2.91
CA TYR A 69 -23.02 1.76 -2.18
C TYR A 69 -23.09 1.93 -0.67
N CYS A 70 -23.05 3.15 -0.18
CA CYS A 70 -23.10 3.50 1.23
C CYS A 70 -24.54 3.92 1.62
N GLU A 71 -24.95 3.61 2.84
CA GLU A 71 -26.19 4.12 3.44
C GLU A 71 -25.90 5.44 4.15
N GLY A 72 -26.53 6.54 3.73
CA GLY A 72 -26.27 7.87 4.26
C GLY A 72 -25.02 8.54 3.70
N GLU A 73 -24.36 9.35 4.49
CA GLU A 73 -23.08 9.97 4.12
C GLU A 73 -21.95 8.93 4.14
N ILE A 74 -20.96 9.07 3.24
CA ILE A 74 -19.85 8.10 3.12
C ILE A 74 -19.15 7.89 4.48
N GLU A 75 -18.92 8.99 5.19
CA GLU A 75 -18.19 9.01 6.46
C GLU A 75 -18.89 8.22 7.58
N GLU A 76 -20.22 8.05 7.48
CA GLU A 76 -21.02 7.31 8.47
C GLU A 76 -20.89 5.77 8.32
N ASN A 77 -20.34 5.30 7.19
CA ASN A 77 -20.20 3.87 6.90
C ASN A 77 -18.91 3.26 7.43
N PHE A 78 -18.01 4.09 7.96
CA PHE A 78 -16.71 3.65 8.47
C PHE A 78 -16.48 4.13 9.90
N ASP A 79 -15.82 3.33 10.72
CA ASP A 79 -15.49 3.67 12.11
C ASP A 79 -14.18 4.48 12.24
N TYR A 80 -13.69 4.99 11.11
CA TYR A 80 -12.52 5.84 10.98
C TYR A 80 -12.83 7.07 10.11
N SER A 81 -12.03 8.13 10.23
CA SER A 81 -12.23 9.28 9.36
C SER A 81 -11.67 9.02 7.95
N LEU A 82 -12.50 9.27 6.93
CA LEU A 82 -12.13 9.13 5.53
C LEU A 82 -11.93 10.51 4.90
N GLN A 83 -10.87 10.67 4.11
CA GLN A 83 -10.64 11.87 3.32
C GLN A 83 -10.11 11.56 1.93
N PHE A 84 -10.42 12.43 0.98
CA PHE A 84 -9.94 12.39 -0.40
C PHE A 84 -9.03 13.57 -0.63
N VAL A 85 -7.85 13.32 -1.18
CA VAL A 85 -6.87 14.37 -1.46
C VAL A 85 -6.35 14.26 -2.89
N GLU A 86 -6.10 15.43 -3.50
CA GLU A 86 -5.46 15.50 -4.80
C GLU A 86 -3.95 15.34 -4.64
N ASP A 87 -3.31 14.51 -5.50
CA ASP A 87 -1.85 14.37 -5.52
C ASP A 87 -1.19 15.72 -5.81
N GLU A 88 -0.34 16.18 -4.88
CA GLU A 88 0.29 17.49 -4.95
C GLU A 88 1.22 17.62 -6.16
N ILE A 89 1.87 16.53 -6.59
CA ILE A 89 2.86 16.54 -7.68
C ILE A 89 2.46 15.54 -8.75
N LYS A 90 1.71 16.01 -9.73
CA LYS A 90 1.18 15.17 -10.81
C LYS A 90 2.29 14.54 -11.67
N GLY A 91 2.05 13.30 -12.06
CA GLY A 91 2.90 12.61 -13.03
C GLY A 91 4.21 12.05 -12.47
N LYS A 92 4.44 12.14 -11.17
CA LYS A 92 5.64 11.61 -10.50
C LYS A 92 5.48 10.16 -9.96
N GLY A 93 4.37 9.50 -10.32
CA GLY A 93 4.13 8.11 -9.97
C GLY A 93 3.79 7.89 -8.49
N PRO A 94 3.89 6.65 -7.97
CA PRO A 94 3.44 6.33 -6.62
C PRO A 94 4.16 7.10 -5.51
N ILE A 95 5.39 7.54 -5.72
CA ILE A 95 6.17 8.26 -4.70
C ILE A 95 5.53 9.59 -4.31
N SER A 96 4.97 10.35 -5.28
CA SER A 96 4.25 11.60 -4.98
C SER A 96 2.96 11.33 -4.21
N GLY A 97 2.25 10.26 -4.58
CA GLY A 97 1.05 9.84 -3.85
C GLY A 97 1.34 9.44 -2.40
N ILE A 98 2.45 8.73 -2.14
CA ILE A 98 2.91 8.41 -0.77
C ILE A 98 3.22 9.70 -0.01
N MET A 99 3.94 10.65 -0.63
CA MET A 99 4.23 11.95 -0.02
C MET A 99 2.96 12.70 0.35
N THR A 100 2.05 12.84 -0.62
CA THR A 100 0.76 13.53 -0.41
C THR A 100 -0.04 12.86 0.71
N GLY A 101 -0.11 11.53 0.70
CA GLY A 101 -0.75 10.76 1.76
C GLY A 101 -0.13 11.02 3.12
N LEU A 102 1.20 10.86 3.26
CA LEU A 102 1.91 11.07 4.52
C LEU A 102 1.76 12.50 5.08
N LYS A 103 1.64 13.51 4.23
CA LYS A 103 1.35 14.88 4.67
C LYS A 103 -0.02 15.01 5.34
N ASN A 104 -0.98 14.24 4.87
CA ASN A 104 -2.39 14.35 5.25
C ASN A 104 -2.83 13.40 6.37
N ILE A 105 -2.06 12.37 6.73
CA ILE A 105 -2.39 11.47 7.85
C ILE A 105 -2.29 12.17 9.20
N LYS A 106 -3.07 11.67 10.18
CA LYS A 106 -3.13 12.21 11.55
C LYS A 106 -2.19 11.53 12.53
N THR A 107 -1.63 10.38 12.17
CA THR A 107 -0.76 9.56 13.00
C THR A 107 0.69 9.60 12.51
N ASP A 108 1.60 8.97 13.25
CA ASP A 108 3.02 8.94 12.89
C ASP A 108 3.35 7.87 11.84
N TYR A 109 2.49 6.88 11.64
CA TYR A 109 2.68 5.78 10.72
C TYR A 109 1.44 5.53 9.86
N ALA A 110 1.63 5.18 8.60
CA ALA A 110 0.55 4.79 7.71
C ALA A 110 0.90 3.54 6.92
N LEU A 111 -0.08 2.62 6.83
CA LEU A 111 -0.07 1.55 5.84
C LEU A 111 -0.43 2.14 4.47
N VAL A 112 0.41 1.90 3.48
CA VAL A 112 0.15 2.27 2.09
C VAL A 112 -0.42 1.06 1.36
N LEU A 113 -1.54 1.25 0.66
CA LEU A 113 -2.20 0.23 -0.16
C LEU A 113 -2.49 0.77 -1.56
N PRO A 114 -2.32 -0.03 -2.62
CA PRO A 114 -2.76 0.34 -3.96
C PRO A 114 -4.26 -0.01 -4.12
N CYS A 115 -4.99 0.80 -4.88
CA CYS A 115 -6.43 0.58 -5.10
C CYS A 115 -6.76 -0.69 -5.91
N ASP A 116 -5.77 -1.34 -6.50
CA ASP A 116 -5.91 -2.56 -7.30
C ASP A 116 -5.59 -3.86 -6.54
N SER A 117 -5.58 -3.82 -5.21
CA SER A 117 -5.49 -4.97 -4.30
C SER A 117 -6.78 -5.16 -3.47
N PRO A 118 -7.95 -5.41 -4.10
CA PRO A 118 -9.25 -5.41 -3.42
C PRO A 118 -9.44 -6.56 -2.44
N PHE A 119 -8.59 -7.60 -2.49
CA PHE A 119 -8.71 -8.79 -1.64
C PHE A 119 -7.64 -8.86 -0.54
N ILE A 120 -7.05 -7.70 -0.21
CA ILE A 120 -6.19 -7.63 0.96
C ILE A 120 -6.97 -8.10 2.20
N SER A 121 -6.38 -9.00 2.99
CA SER A 121 -7.07 -9.56 4.15
C SER A 121 -6.99 -8.66 5.37
N GLU A 122 -7.95 -8.83 6.29
CA GLU A 122 -7.89 -8.17 7.59
C GLU A 122 -6.69 -8.65 8.39
N GLU A 123 -6.35 -9.94 8.29
CA GLU A 123 -5.20 -10.55 8.93
C GLU A 123 -3.89 -9.89 8.46
N PHE A 124 -3.80 -9.54 7.16
CA PHE A 124 -2.65 -8.80 6.64
C PHE A 124 -2.55 -7.42 7.31
N ILE A 125 -3.66 -6.68 7.38
CA ILE A 125 -3.68 -5.32 7.95
C ILE A 125 -3.29 -5.37 9.42
N GLU A 126 -3.88 -6.27 10.21
CA GLU A 126 -3.55 -6.47 11.62
C GLU A 126 -2.08 -6.89 11.79
N GLY A 127 -1.65 -7.89 11.04
CA GLY A 127 -0.30 -8.41 11.12
C GLY A 127 0.77 -7.35 10.79
N MET A 128 0.51 -6.44 9.84
CA MET A 128 1.42 -5.34 9.54
C MET A 128 1.56 -4.36 10.71
N PHE A 129 0.47 -4.05 11.42
CA PHE A 129 0.52 -3.18 12.59
C PHE A 129 1.13 -3.88 13.81
N ASP A 130 0.84 -5.16 14.02
CA ASP A 130 1.48 -5.96 15.08
C ASP A 130 3.01 -6.01 14.88
N LEU A 131 3.46 -6.24 13.64
CA LEU A 131 4.88 -6.21 13.28
C LEU A 131 5.50 -4.82 13.52
N LEU A 132 4.77 -3.73 13.26
CA LEU A 132 5.25 -2.39 13.58
C LEU A 132 5.43 -2.23 15.09
N GLU A 133 4.45 -2.62 15.90
CA GLU A 133 4.52 -2.51 17.37
C GLU A 133 5.68 -3.33 17.95
N GLU A 134 5.84 -4.58 17.49
CA GLU A 134 6.93 -5.45 17.91
C GLU A 134 8.32 -4.83 17.63
N ASN A 135 8.48 -4.25 16.44
CA ASN A 135 9.74 -3.63 16.05
C ASN A 135 9.99 -2.30 16.76
N LEU A 136 8.95 -1.48 17.00
CA LEU A 136 9.06 -0.24 17.79
C LEU A 136 9.49 -0.50 19.23
N ASN A 137 9.08 -1.62 19.83
CA ASN A 137 9.55 -2.03 21.14
C ASN A 137 11.05 -2.37 21.18
N SER A 138 11.65 -2.63 20.04
CA SER A 138 13.07 -3.00 19.87
C SER A 138 13.97 -1.84 19.45
N GLY A 139 13.42 -0.73 18.94
CA GLY A 139 14.17 0.45 18.49
C GLY A 139 13.42 1.32 17.49
N ASP A 140 14.15 2.20 16.82
CA ASP A 140 13.60 3.07 15.79
C ASP A 140 13.22 2.28 14.54
N VAL A 141 12.07 2.63 13.94
CA VAL A 141 11.56 2.04 12.73
C VAL A 141 11.12 3.14 11.76
N ASP A 142 11.68 3.16 10.55
CA ASP A 142 11.26 4.08 9.49
C ASP A 142 10.16 3.49 8.61
N ALA A 143 10.18 2.16 8.44
CA ALA A 143 9.20 1.45 7.62
C ALA A 143 9.14 -0.04 7.97
N ILE A 144 7.97 -0.67 7.76
CA ILE A 144 7.80 -2.12 7.71
C ILE A 144 7.53 -2.49 6.25
N ILE A 145 8.40 -3.32 5.66
CA ILE A 145 8.43 -3.57 4.22
C ILE A 145 8.40 -5.07 3.95
N PRO A 146 7.28 -5.61 3.45
CA PRO A 146 7.21 -7.00 3.00
C PRO A 146 8.14 -7.23 1.81
N PHE A 147 8.76 -8.41 1.75
CA PHE A 147 9.54 -8.85 0.60
C PHE A 147 9.39 -10.35 0.36
N HIS A 148 9.54 -10.77 -0.91
CA HIS A 148 9.45 -12.16 -1.31
C HIS A 148 10.84 -12.78 -1.49
N ILE A 149 10.99 -14.00 -1.00
CA ILE A 149 12.12 -14.86 -1.41
C ILE A 149 11.72 -15.51 -2.74
N LYS A 150 12.12 -14.90 -3.86
CA LYS A 150 11.93 -15.53 -5.17
C LYS A 150 12.92 -16.68 -5.30
N SER A 151 12.41 -17.92 -5.34
CA SER A 151 13.20 -19.03 -5.86
C SER A 151 13.47 -18.77 -7.34
N ASN A 152 14.74 -18.69 -7.71
CA ASN A 152 15.20 -18.34 -9.07
C ASN A 152 14.85 -19.37 -10.16
N LYS A 153 13.71 -20.13 -10.05
CA LYS A 153 13.33 -21.10 -11.05
C LYS A 153 12.96 -20.51 -12.41
N ASP A 154 12.62 -19.20 -12.49
CA ASP A 154 12.04 -18.63 -13.72
C ASP A 154 12.93 -17.61 -14.47
N LYS A 155 14.15 -17.29 -14.01
CA LYS A 155 14.96 -16.22 -14.63
C LYS A 155 16.42 -16.53 -14.94
N PHE A 156 16.99 -17.63 -14.53
CA PHE A 156 18.40 -17.95 -14.83
C PHE A 156 18.54 -19.21 -15.67
N LYS A 157 19.35 -19.11 -16.74
CA LYS A 157 19.82 -20.25 -17.53
C LYS A 157 20.58 -21.20 -16.60
N GLU A 158 20.49 -22.50 -16.86
CA GLU A 158 20.87 -23.68 -16.09
C GLU A 158 22.23 -23.70 -15.35
N ASN A 159 22.97 -22.61 -15.24
CA ASN A 159 24.34 -22.62 -14.69
C ASN A 159 24.60 -21.73 -13.47
N ASP A 160 23.61 -21.00 -12.92
CA ASP A 160 23.81 -20.19 -11.69
C ASP A 160 22.96 -20.75 -10.54
N GLU A 161 23.55 -21.65 -9.77
CA GLU A 161 23.02 -22.17 -8.51
C GLU A 161 23.09 -21.12 -7.38
N PHE A 162 22.35 -20.01 -7.48
CA PHE A 162 22.05 -19.17 -6.30
C PHE A 162 20.65 -19.51 -5.77
N ASN A 163 20.60 -20.58 -5.00
CA ASN A 163 19.41 -21.00 -4.26
C ASN A 163 19.42 -20.29 -2.89
N PHE A 164 18.89 -19.07 -2.82
CA PHE A 164 18.65 -18.43 -1.53
C PHE A 164 17.43 -19.09 -0.87
N ASN A 165 17.69 -20.08 -0.04
CA ASN A 165 16.66 -20.77 0.73
C ASN A 165 16.32 -20.04 2.06
N ASN A 166 16.92 -18.86 2.31
CA ASN A 166 16.79 -18.19 3.60
C ASN A 166 16.90 -16.65 3.45
N ALA A 167 15.93 -15.93 4.02
CA ALA A 167 15.92 -14.45 4.09
C ALA A 167 17.21 -13.86 4.71
N LYS A 168 17.88 -14.61 5.58
CA LYS A 168 19.13 -14.18 6.23
C LYS A 168 20.32 -14.04 5.26
N GLU A 169 20.26 -14.71 4.12
CA GLU A 169 21.33 -14.68 3.11
C GLU A 169 21.13 -13.55 2.08
N MET A 170 19.95 -12.91 2.07
CA MET A 170 19.66 -11.82 1.15
C MET A 170 20.32 -10.51 1.59
N THR A 171 21.01 -9.86 0.65
CA THR A 171 21.53 -8.51 0.85
C THR A 171 20.38 -7.48 0.93
N MET A 172 20.66 -6.29 1.45
CA MET A 172 19.72 -5.17 1.48
C MET A 172 19.13 -4.87 0.09
N ASP A 173 19.99 -4.76 -0.92
CA ASP A 173 19.56 -4.50 -2.30
C ASP A 173 18.66 -5.61 -2.85
N MET A 174 18.91 -6.87 -2.53
CA MET A 174 18.04 -7.98 -2.93
C MET A 174 16.68 -7.90 -2.27
N LYS A 175 16.62 -7.57 -0.98
CA LYS A 175 15.35 -7.34 -0.27
C LYS A 175 14.56 -6.19 -0.88
N ILE A 176 15.23 -5.06 -1.18
CA ILE A 176 14.61 -3.91 -1.86
C ILE A 176 14.08 -4.30 -3.25
N GLN A 177 14.84 -5.09 -4.02
CA GLN A 177 14.40 -5.51 -5.36
C GLN A 177 13.15 -6.41 -5.33
N ASN A 178 13.01 -7.22 -4.27
CA ASN A 178 11.89 -8.14 -4.10
C ASN A 178 10.81 -7.63 -3.13
N SER A 179 10.87 -6.36 -2.73
CA SER A 179 9.91 -5.75 -1.80
C SER A 179 8.59 -5.37 -2.45
N GLU A 180 7.57 -5.23 -1.61
CA GLU A 180 6.23 -4.73 -1.94
C GLU A 180 6.02 -3.30 -1.38
N PRO A 181 6.56 -2.27 -2.04
CA PRO A 181 6.56 -0.91 -1.52
C PRO A 181 5.18 -0.29 -1.33
N LEU A 182 4.18 -0.77 -2.06
CA LEU A 182 2.80 -0.28 -1.98
C LEU A 182 1.92 -1.12 -1.05
N HIS A 183 2.52 -2.06 -0.31
CA HIS A 183 1.89 -2.81 0.77
C HIS A 183 2.75 -2.70 2.04
N SER A 184 3.25 -1.49 2.32
CA SER A 184 4.25 -1.22 3.35
C SER A 184 3.76 -0.15 4.30
N ILE A 185 4.26 -0.17 5.54
CA ILE A 185 4.05 0.92 6.50
C ILE A 185 5.24 1.88 6.41
N TYR A 186 4.95 3.19 6.41
CA TYR A 186 5.96 4.25 6.42
C TYR A 186 5.71 5.25 7.53
N LYS A 187 6.81 5.71 8.14
CA LYS A 187 6.81 6.78 9.13
C LYS A 187 6.65 8.15 8.46
N LYS A 188 5.76 8.99 8.99
CA LYS A 188 5.49 10.34 8.48
C LYS A 188 6.74 11.22 8.45
N GLU A 189 7.65 11.05 9.39
CA GLU A 189 8.90 11.80 9.49
C GLU A 189 9.79 11.66 8.25
N ASN A 190 9.63 10.57 7.48
CA ASN A 190 10.40 10.31 6.26
C ASN A 190 9.98 11.18 5.06
N LEU A 191 9.02 12.12 5.22
CA LEU A 191 8.62 13.07 4.18
C LEU A 191 9.81 13.82 3.56
N LYS A 192 10.80 14.21 4.39
CA LYS A 192 12.00 14.90 3.89
C LYS A 192 12.80 14.08 2.89
N ASN A 193 12.88 12.77 3.09
CA ASN A 193 13.58 11.87 2.17
C ASN A 193 12.90 11.83 0.80
N ILE A 194 11.56 11.86 0.78
CA ILE A 194 10.78 11.90 -0.46
C ILE A 194 10.95 13.26 -1.16
N ASP A 195 10.89 14.36 -0.42
CA ASP A 195 11.08 15.71 -0.97
C ASP A 195 12.45 15.84 -1.66
N ASP A 196 13.50 15.31 -1.07
CA ASP A 196 14.86 15.35 -1.64
C ASP A 196 14.96 14.49 -2.92
N LEU A 197 14.38 13.29 -2.93
CA LEU A 197 14.33 12.44 -4.12
C LEU A 197 13.54 13.07 -5.27
N LEU A 198 12.43 13.76 -4.97
CA LEU A 198 11.62 14.45 -5.98
C LEU A 198 12.35 15.64 -6.60
N LYS A 199 13.19 16.36 -5.84
CA LYS A 199 14.08 17.42 -6.36
C LYS A 199 15.14 16.85 -7.31
N GLU A 200 15.62 15.63 -7.06
CA GLU A 200 16.57 14.90 -7.89
C GLU A 200 15.92 14.16 -9.07
N ASP A 201 14.61 14.31 -9.27
CA ASP A 201 13.79 13.59 -10.26
C ASP A 201 13.85 12.06 -10.12
N SER A 202 14.13 11.58 -8.92
CA SER A 202 14.14 10.14 -8.60
C SER A 202 12.72 9.68 -8.25
N LEU A 203 12.03 9.04 -9.19
CA LEU A 203 10.61 8.71 -9.09
C LEU A 203 10.33 7.27 -8.59
N TYR A 204 11.36 6.53 -8.23
CA TYR A 204 11.21 5.12 -7.83
C TYR A 204 11.00 4.99 -6.33
N VAL A 205 9.92 4.36 -5.89
CA VAL A 205 9.66 4.08 -4.47
C VAL A 205 10.80 3.25 -3.85
N LYS A 206 11.46 2.39 -4.63
CA LYS A 206 12.63 1.65 -4.17
C LYS A 206 13.84 2.55 -3.85
N SER A 207 13.96 3.72 -4.49
CA SER A 207 14.95 4.74 -4.10
C SER A 207 14.61 5.37 -2.76
N PHE A 208 13.33 5.60 -2.48
CA PHE A 208 12.88 6.06 -1.18
C PHE A 208 13.20 5.03 -0.08
N ILE A 209 12.95 3.74 -0.31
CA ILE A 209 13.32 2.70 0.66
C ILE A 209 14.83 2.71 0.93
N ARG A 210 15.68 2.92 -0.09
CA ARG A 210 17.13 3.01 0.10
C ARG A 210 17.58 4.21 0.94
N SER A 211 16.81 5.27 0.98
CA SER A 211 17.10 6.49 1.75
C SER A 211 16.70 6.42 3.22
N LEU A 212 16.00 5.35 3.63
CA LEU A 212 15.59 5.15 5.01
C LEU A 212 16.76 4.67 5.87
N ASN A 213 16.80 5.11 7.14
CA ASN A 213 17.85 4.75 8.09
C ASN A 213 17.55 3.40 8.78
N TYR A 214 16.28 3.15 9.10
CA TYR A 214 15.82 2.01 9.89
C TYR A 214 14.66 1.26 9.22
N PRO A 215 14.81 0.79 7.94
CA PRO A 215 13.78 -0.01 7.30
C PRO A 215 13.81 -1.43 7.86
N CYS A 216 12.66 -1.93 8.30
CA CYS A 216 12.48 -3.30 8.72
C CYS A 216 11.88 -4.14 7.58
N PHE A 217 12.61 -5.15 7.11
CA PHE A 217 12.16 -6.04 6.04
C PHE A 217 11.56 -7.31 6.62
N ILE A 218 10.31 -7.60 6.23
CA ILE A 218 9.55 -8.77 6.68
C ILE A 218 9.35 -9.74 5.52
N GLU A 219 9.76 -10.98 5.72
CA GLU A 219 9.56 -12.04 4.74
C GLU A 219 8.09 -12.42 4.61
N VAL A 220 7.60 -12.53 3.38
CA VAL A 220 6.28 -13.09 3.08
C VAL A 220 6.37 -14.61 3.19
N ASP A 221 5.88 -15.18 4.27
CA ASP A 221 6.09 -16.59 4.64
C ASP A 221 4.79 -17.40 4.85
N ASN A 222 3.63 -16.83 4.48
CA ASN A 222 2.30 -17.42 4.65
C ASN A 222 1.89 -17.71 6.12
N LYS A 223 2.54 -17.08 7.10
CA LYS A 223 2.15 -17.15 8.52
C LYS A 223 1.42 -15.91 8.99
N VAL A 224 1.96 -14.73 8.64
CA VAL A 224 1.40 -13.42 8.97
C VAL A 224 1.06 -12.67 7.69
N LEU A 225 1.95 -12.74 6.69
CA LEU A 225 1.78 -12.11 5.37
C LEU A 225 1.58 -13.19 4.31
N PHE A 226 0.43 -13.19 3.65
CA PHE A 226 0.07 -14.21 2.67
C PHE A 226 0.30 -13.70 1.25
N GLU A 227 0.81 -14.57 0.36
CA GLU A 227 0.99 -14.27 -1.08
C GLU A 227 -0.28 -13.73 -1.75
N LYS A 228 -1.47 -14.20 -1.32
CA LYS A 228 -2.76 -13.75 -1.87
C LYS A 228 -3.01 -12.26 -1.68
N ASP A 229 -2.49 -11.64 -0.59
CA ASP A 229 -2.71 -10.24 -0.25
C ASP A 229 -1.99 -9.28 -1.21
N PHE A 230 -0.96 -9.77 -1.92
CA PHE A 230 -0.18 -8.99 -2.89
C PHE A 230 -0.68 -9.12 -4.33
N ARG A 231 -1.82 -9.77 -4.56
CA ARG A 231 -2.40 -9.92 -5.90
C ARG A 231 -3.01 -8.60 -6.37
N ASN A 232 -2.46 -8.08 -7.46
CA ASN A 232 -2.98 -6.90 -8.14
C ASN A 232 -3.85 -7.30 -9.32
N PHE A 233 -5.01 -6.65 -9.45
CA PHE A 233 -5.94 -6.86 -10.57
C PHE A 233 -5.65 -5.83 -11.66
N ASN A 234 -5.01 -6.31 -12.74
CA ASN A 234 -4.56 -5.45 -13.83
C ASN A 234 -5.39 -5.60 -15.11
N ARG A 235 -6.18 -6.70 -15.23
CA ARG A 235 -6.99 -7.05 -16.39
C ARG A 235 -8.34 -7.63 -15.96
N LYS A 236 -9.33 -7.56 -16.86
CA LYS A 236 -10.64 -8.22 -16.61
C LYS A 236 -10.49 -9.73 -16.44
N GLU A 237 -9.55 -10.33 -17.17
CA GLU A 237 -9.27 -11.77 -17.10
C GLU A 237 -8.78 -12.19 -15.70
N ASP A 238 -8.08 -11.32 -14.97
CA ASP A 238 -7.64 -11.57 -13.58
C ASP A 238 -8.83 -11.79 -12.62
N LEU A 239 -10.05 -11.42 -13.05
CA LEU A 239 -11.30 -11.57 -12.30
C LEU A 239 -12.01 -12.91 -12.57
N GLU A 240 -11.75 -13.53 -13.74
CA GLU A 240 -12.39 -14.79 -14.13
C GLU A 240 -11.87 -15.98 -13.28
N ASP A 241 -10.66 -15.87 -12.74
CA ASP A 241 -10.06 -16.88 -11.84
C ASP A 241 -10.62 -16.84 -10.40
N LEU A 242 -11.59 -15.94 -10.11
CA LEU A 242 -12.19 -15.75 -8.78
C LEU A 242 -13.63 -16.27 -8.69
N ILE A 243 -14.18 -16.79 -9.78
CA ILE A 243 -15.50 -17.41 -9.90
C ILE A 243 -15.31 -18.92 -9.99
#